data_d70e44e59fc485d687191a950322e3c1
#
_entry.id   d70e44e59fc485d687191a950322e3c1
#
_cell.length_a   1.000
_cell.length_b   1.000
_cell.length_c   1.000
_cell.angle_alpha   90.00
_cell.angle_beta   90.00
_cell.angle_gamma   90.00
#
_symmetry.space_group_name_H-M   'P 1'
#
loop_
_entity.id
_entity.type
_entity.pdbx_description
1 polymer ?
#
loop_
_entity_poly.entity_id
_entity_poly.type
_entity_poly.pdbx_seq_one_letter_code
_entity_poly.pdbx_strand_id
1 'polypeptide(L)'
;LAEQIISTHRGHILAESTLGQGTTFYIYLPVLEQQRALEQVQWGVDHKLRILAADDNKKVLNLLEKDFGRFGLEVLTCSRRGEVRTLLETQPFDALAIDESLTGGSGVEFCMSIQGKYPALTRIVMTSSPTREIVDARRHGVIDGYILKPVSAATLLEEIRACRRSEKQK
;
A
#
# COMPACT_ATOMS: atom_id res chain seq x y z
N LEU A 1 1.33 -27.84 2.92
CA LEU A 1 2.69 -28.09 2.41
C LEU A 1 3.24 -26.87 1.63
N ALA A 2 2.57 -26.40 0.56
CA ALA A 2 3.03 -25.25 -0.23
C ALA A 2 3.12 -23.97 0.62
N GLU A 3 2.12 -23.67 1.43
CA GLU A 3 2.10 -22.53 2.33
C GLU A 3 3.25 -22.58 3.36
N GLN A 4 3.54 -23.75 3.92
CA GLN A 4 4.65 -23.94 4.83
C GLN A 4 6.02 -23.70 4.17
N ILE A 5 6.22 -24.17 2.96
CA ILE A 5 7.46 -23.96 2.20
C ILE A 5 7.65 -22.47 1.92
N ILE A 6 6.62 -21.80 1.43
CA ILE A 6 6.66 -20.37 1.11
C ILE A 6 6.89 -19.54 2.38
N SER A 7 6.23 -19.89 3.49
CA SER A 7 6.43 -19.24 4.79
C SER A 7 7.85 -19.43 5.34
N THR A 8 8.46 -20.61 5.15
CA THR A 8 9.85 -20.87 5.55
C THR A 8 10.84 -19.95 4.79
N HIS A 9 10.51 -19.59 3.56
CA HIS A 9 11.27 -18.62 2.75
C HIS A 9 10.83 -17.17 2.98
N ARG A 10 10.08 -16.91 4.07
CA ARG A 10 9.52 -15.59 4.42
C ARG A 10 8.62 -15.01 3.33
N GLY A 11 8.06 -15.88 2.49
CA GLY A 11 7.12 -15.54 1.43
C GLY A 11 5.67 -15.69 1.86
N HIS A 12 4.77 -15.29 0.98
CA HIS A 12 3.33 -15.39 1.14
C HIS A 12 2.69 -16.01 -0.10
N ILE A 13 1.56 -16.68 0.08
CA ILE A 13 0.73 -17.20 -0.99
C ILE A 13 -0.70 -16.71 -0.81
N LEU A 14 -1.26 -16.19 -1.88
CA LEU A 14 -2.68 -15.82 -1.98
C LEU A 14 -3.31 -16.65 -3.07
N ALA A 15 -4.58 -17.01 -2.91
CA ALA A 15 -5.36 -17.71 -3.92
C ALA A 15 -6.65 -16.93 -4.19
N GLU A 16 -6.93 -16.68 -5.46
CA GLU A 16 -8.19 -16.14 -5.94
C GLU A 16 -8.85 -17.20 -6.83
N SER A 17 -10.10 -17.55 -6.55
CA SER A 17 -10.83 -18.56 -7.29
C SER A 17 -12.21 -18.05 -7.67
N THR A 18 -12.55 -18.21 -8.96
CA THR A 18 -13.87 -17.90 -9.49
C THR A 18 -14.43 -19.16 -10.11
N LEU A 19 -15.63 -19.54 -9.69
CA LEU A 19 -16.30 -20.75 -10.20
C LEU A 19 -16.44 -20.67 -11.73
N GLY A 20 -15.95 -21.71 -12.43
CA GLY A 20 -15.94 -21.78 -13.90
C GLY A 20 -14.82 -20.99 -14.60
N GLN A 21 -14.03 -20.20 -13.88
CA GLN A 21 -12.92 -19.44 -14.46
C GLN A 21 -11.53 -19.92 -13.98
N GLY A 22 -11.51 -20.76 -12.92
CA GLY A 22 -10.29 -21.33 -12.40
C GLY A 22 -9.79 -20.67 -11.12
N THR A 23 -8.56 -21.01 -10.73
CA THR A 23 -7.90 -20.51 -9.54
C THR A 23 -6.54 -19.93 -9.91
N THR A 24 -6.26 -18.71 -9.44
CA THR A 24 -4.97 -18.06 -9.58
C THR A 24 -4.26 -18.05 -8.23
N PHE A 25 -3.01 -18.50 -8.20
CA PHE A 25 -2.15 -18.43 -7.02
C PHE A 25 -1.11 -17.33 -7.22
N TYR A 26 -1.01 -16.43 -6.25
CA TYR A 26 0.03 -15.41 -6.18
C TYR A 26 1.05 -15.84 -5.13
N ILE A 27 2.30 -16.07 -5.54
CA ILE A 27 3.39 -16.46 -4.65
C ILE A 27 4.37 -15.29 -4.52
N TYR A 28 4.58 -14.86 -3.29
CA TYR A 28 5.48 -13.77 -2.92
C TYR A 28 6.72 -14.34 -2.25
N LEU A 29 7.88 -14.06 -2.80
CA LEU A 29 9.16 -14.40 -2.17
C LEU A 29 9.99 -13.12 -2.03
N PRO A 30 10.52 -12.81 -0.83
CA PRO A 30 11.35 -11.63 -0.65
C PRO A 30 12.68 -11.79 -1.40
N VAL A 31 13.09 -10.73 -2.10
CA VAL A 31 14.45 -10.68 -2.68
C VAL A 31 15.41 -10.24 -1.57
N LEU A 32 16.48 -10.98 -1.37
CA LEU A 32 17.48 -10.73 -0.29
C LEU A 32 18.07 -9.32 -0.32
N GLU A 33 18.19 -8.70 -1.48
CA GLU A 33 18.68 -7.33 -1.62
C GLU A 33 17.71 -6.28 -1.06
N GLN A 34 16.40 -6.52 -1.17
CA GLN A 34 15.39 -5.61 -0.62
C GLN A 34 15.37 -5.62 0.91
N GLN A 35 15.63 -6.76 1.56
CA GLN A 35 15.77 -6.80 3.01
C GLN A 35 16.95 -5.95 3.51
N ARG A 36 18.11 -6.00 2.84
CA ARG A 36 19.26 -5.14 3.16
C ARG A 36 18.97 -3.66 2.93
N ALA A 37 18.22 -3.33 1.89
CA ALA A 37 17.82 -1.95 1.62
C ALA A 37 16.86 -1.39 2.69
N LEU A 38 15.98 -2.23 3.25
CA LEU A 38 15.06 -1.84 4.33
C LEU A 38 15.77 -1.73 5.70
N GLU A 39 16.75 -2.58 5.98
CA GLU A 39 17.58 -2.50 7.20
C GLU A 39 18.49 -1.26 7.21
N GLN A 40 18.89 -0.74 6.04
CA GLN A 40 19.74 0.45 5.90
C GLN A 40 18.94 1.76 5.86
N VAL A 41 17.62 1.72 5.98
CA VAL A 41 16.80 2.92 6.02
C VAL A 41 16.86 3.55 7.40
N GLN A 42 17.88 4.33 7.63
CA GLN A 42 17.78 5.42 8.59
C GLN A 42 16.77 6.45 8.02
N TRP A 43 15.50 6.29 8.40
CA TRP A 43 14.57 7.40 8.38
C TRP A 43 15.24 8.50 9.21
N GLY A 44 15.40 9.70 8.66
CA GLY A 44 16.03 10.81 9.38
C GLY A 44 15.56 10.82 10.83
N VAL A 45 16.45 10.95 11.76
CA VAL A 45 16.44 10.54 13.17
C VAL A 45 15.21 10.98 13.98
N ASP A 46 14.31 11.84 13.42
CA ASP A 46 13.24 12.49 14.17
C ASP A 46 11.79 12.16 13.75
N HIS A 47 11.54 11.43 12.66
CA HIS A 47 10.16 11.20 12.23
C HIS A 47 9.88 9.74 11.84
N LYS A 48 9.13 9.04 12.70
CA LYS A 48 8.64 7.68 12.41
C LYS A 48 7.52 7.76 11.36
N LEU A 49 7.75 7.17 10.19
CA LEU A 49 6.78 7.16 9.08
C LEU A 49 5.44 6.57 9.53
N ARG A 50 4.36 7.31 9.34
CA ARG A 50 2.99 6.91 9.66
C ARG A 50 2.21 6.65 8.39
N ILE A 51 1.78 5.41 8.22
CA ILE A 51 1.08 4.95 7.03
C ILE A 51 -0.34 4.54 7.39
N LEU A 52 -1.30 4.98 6.60
CA LEU A 52 -2.68 4.50 6.63
C LEU A 52 -2.91 3.58 5.43
N ALA A 53 -3.31 2.33 5.68
CA ALA A 53 -3.66 1.39 4.63
C ALA A 53 -5.15 1.05 4.69
N ALA A 54 -5.83 1.16 3.56
CA ALA A 54 -7.27 0.91 3.44
C ALA A 54 -7.57 -0.13 2.35
N ASP A 55 -8.20 -1.23 2.76
CA ASP A 55 -8.60 -2.33 1.88
C ASP A 55 -9.79 -3.05 2.53
N ASP A 56 -10.83 -3.43 1.80
CA ASP A 56 -11.96 -4.18 2.35
C ASP A 56 -11.62 -5.67 2.60
N ASN A 57 -10.53 -6.14 2.02
CA ASN A 57 -9.99 -7.47 2.27
C ASN A 57 -9.14 -7.50 3.54
N LYS A 58 -9.72 -7.97 4.64
CA LYS A 58 -9.03 -8.11 5.93
C LYS A 58 -7.75 -8.94 5.88
N LYS A 59 -7.62 -9.88 4.93
CA LYS A 59 -6.40 -10.68 4.78
C LYS A 59 -5.24 -9.81 4.29
N VAL A 60 -5.51 -8.88 3.38
CA VAL A 60 -4.52 -7.91 2.90
C VAL A 60 -4.06 -7.01 4.05
N LEU A 61 -5.00 -6.46 4.81
CA LEU A 61 -4.70 -5.61 5.97
C LEU A 61 -3.86 -6.34 7.02
N ASN A 62 -4.27 -7.54 7.44
CA ASN A 62 -3.53 -8.36 8.40
C ASN A 62 -2.11 -8.71 7.92
N LEU A 63 -1.95 -8.93 6.61
CA LEU A 63 -0.65 -9.20 6.02
C LEU A 63 0.25 -7.96 6.10
N LEU A 64 -0.26 -6.80 5.73
CA LEU A 64 0.47 -5.53 5.82
C LEU A 64 0.89 -5.24 7.27
N GLU A 65 0.00 -5.37 8.25
CA GLU A 65 0.32 -5.17 9.67
C GLU A 65 1.48 -6.07 10.13
N LYS A 66 1.41 -7.36 9.80
CA LYS A 66 2.49 -8.31 10.15
C LYS A 66 3.81 -7.96 9.47
N ASP A 67 3.78 -7.60 8.19
CA ASP A 67 4.97 -7.25 7.44
C ASP A 67 5.60 -5.96 7.97
N PHE A 68 4.82 -4.92 8.19
CA PHE A 68 5.32 -3.66 8.77
C PHE A 68 5.89 -3.87 10.17
N GLY A 69 5.22 -4.68 11.00
CA GLY A 69 5.71 -5.04 12.34
C GLY A 69 7.08 -5.71 12.32
N ARG A 70 7.42 -6.51 11.30
CA ARG A 70 8.75 -7.12 11.14
C ARG A 70 9.85 -6.09 10.91
N PHE A 71 9.53 -4.93 10.35
CA PHE A 71 10.45 -3.81 10.13
C PHE A 71 10.44 -2.78 11.27
N GLY A 72 9.71 -3.04 12.34
CA GLY A 72 9.55 -2.10 13.45
C GLY A 72 8.79 -0.83 13.07
N LEU A 73 8.02 -0.87 11.97
CA LEU A 73 7.19 0.21 11.48
C LEU A 73 5.74 0.01 11.90
N GLU A 74 5.01 1.12 12.00
CA GLU A 74 3.57 1.10 12.28
C GLU A 74 2.79 1.44 11.01
N VAL A 75 1.81 0.59 10.70
CA VAL A 75 0.76 0.86 9.74
C VAL A 75 -0.57 0.82 10.47
N LEU A 76 -1.39 1.83 10.25
CA LEU A 76 -2.78 1.80 10.70
C LEU A 76 -3.64 1.31 9.55
N THR A 77 -4.56 0.39 9.83
CA THR A 77 -5.40 -0.22 8.79
C THR A 77 -6.87 0.10 9.03
N CYS A 78 -7.63 0.18 7.94
CA CYS A 78 -9.08 0.33 8.00
C CYS A 78 -9.73 -0.30 6.76
N SER A 79 -11.03 -0.61 6.86
CA SER A 79 -11.74 -1.34 5.82
C SER A 79 -12.82 -0.54 5.09
N ARG A 80 -13.00 0.73 5.43
CA ARG A 80 -14.07 1.57 4.88
C ARG A 80 -13.61 2.99 4.60
N ARG A 81 -14.08 3.60 3.54
CA ARG A 81 -13.77 4.99 3.15
C ARG A 81 -14.10 6.02 4.24
N GLY A 82 -15.20 5.83 4.97
CA GLY A 82 -15.56 6.70 6.09
C GLY A 82 -14.53 6.68 7.21
N GLU A 83 -13.97 5.50 7.52
CA GLU A 83 -12.89 5.33 8.50
C GLU A 83 -11.62 6.04 8.05
N VAL A 84 -11.24 5.93 6.76
CA VAL A 84 -10.09 6.65 6.19
C VAL A 84 -10.23 8.16 6.44
N ARG A 85 -11.40 8.72 6.14
CA ARG A 85 -11.67 10.16 6.33
C ARG A 85 -11.54 10.56 7.79
N THR A 86 -12.19 9.83 8.69
CA THR A 86 -12.12 10.09 10.14
C THR A 86 -10.69 10.03 10.67
N LEU A 87 -9.91 9.03 10.22
CA LEU A 87 -8.51 8.87 10.64
C LEU A 87 -7.63 10.02 10.14
N LEU A 88 -7.77 10.42 8.88
CA LEU A 88 -7.06 11.57 8.32
C LEU A 88 -7.41 12.90 9.01
N GLU A 89 -8.60 13.03 9.58
CA GLU A 89 -9.04 14.22 10.34
C GLU A 89 -8.53 14.23 11.77
N THR A 90 -8.31 13.07 12.36
CA THR A 90 -7.99 12.94 13.80
C THR A 90 -6.49 12.80 14.08
N GLN A 91 -5.70 12.40 13.10
CA GLN A 91 -4.26 12.19 13.29
C GLN A 91 -3.47 12.35 11.98
N PRO A 92 -2.19 12.76 12.08
CA PRO A 92 -1.35 12.95 10.90
C PRO A 92 -0.88 11.62 10.32
N PHE A 93 -0.79 11.55 8.99
CA PHE A 93 -0.18 10.47 8.23
C PHE A 93 0.76 11.02 7.16
N ASP A 94 1.80 10.25 6.86
CA ASP A 94 2.76 10.54 5.81
C ASP A 94 2.34 9.98 4.46
N ALA A 95 1.66 8.83 4.49
CA ALA A 95 1.18 8.17 3.29
C ALA A 95 -0.18 7.49 3.53
N LEU A 96 -0.98 7.48 2.48
CA LEU A 96 -2.21 6.69 2.34
C LEU A 96 -2.00 5.68 1.22
N ALA A 97 -2.17 4.39 1.55
CA ALA A 97 -2.30 3.31 0.58
C ALA A 97 -3.76 2.85 0.56
N ILE A 98 -4.44 3.08 -0.54
CA ILE A 98 -5.89 2.82 -0.64
C ILE A 98 -6.18 1.84 -1.78
N ASP A 99 -7.02 0.84 -1.49
CA ASP A 99 -7.52 -0.06 -2.53
C ASP A 99 -8.36 0.68 -3.56
N GLU A 100 -8.13 0.36 -4.85
CA GLU A 100 -8.89 0.95 -5.96
C GLU A 100 -10.38 0.65 -5.85
N SER A 101 -10.73 -0.55 -5.45
CA SER A 101 -12.12 -1.03 -5.37
C SER A 101 -12.69 -0.99 -3.95
N LEU A 102 -12.17 -0.11 -3.09
CA LEU A 102 -12.64 -0.01 -1.71
C LEU A 102 -14.13 0.28 -1.65
N THR A 103 -14.85 -0.48 -0.83
CA THR A 103 -16.31 -0.34 -0.65
C THR A 103 -16.74 1.12 -0.48
N GLY A 104 -17.60 1.59 -1.37
CA GLY A 104 -18.09 2.97 -1.42
C GLY A 104 -17.52 3.82 -2.56
N GLY A 105 -16.76 3.23 -3.51
CA GLY A 105 -16.30 3.86 -4.75
C GLY A 105 -14.80 3.71 -5.02
N SER A 106 -14.30 4.37 -6.06
CA SER A 106 -12.91 4.27 -6.50
C SER A 106 -11.92 4.91 -5.50
N GLY A 107 -10.77 4.27 -5.31
CA GLY A 107 -9.64 4.80 -4.56
C GLY A 107 -9.10 6.10 -5.17
N VAL A 108 -9.10 6.21 -6.50
CA VAL A 108 -8.74 7.44 -7.24
C VAL A 108 -9.70 8.58 -6.91
N GLU A 109 -11.01 8.34 -6.96
CA GLU A 109 -12.02 9.35 -6.58
C GLU A 109 -11.85 9.82 -5.14
N PHE A 110 -11.52 8.90 -4.23
CA PHE A 110 -11.23 9.26 -2.85
C PHE A 110 -10.03 10.18 -2.76
N CYS A 111 -8.91 9.82 -3.39
CA CYS A 111 -7.70 10.64 -3.43
C CYS A 111 -7.97 12.04 -4.00
N MET A 112 -8.76 12.13 -5.07
CA MET A 112 -9.18 13.41 -5.64
C MET A 112 -9.94 14.27 -4.62
N SER A 113 -10.84 13.66 -3.84
CA SER A 113 -11.67 14.37 -2.85
C SER A 113 -10.88 14.96 -1.67
N ILE A 114 -9.67 14.45 -1.40
CA ILE A 114 -8.84 14.86 -0.27
C ILE A 114 -7.60 15.66 -0.66
N GLN A 115 -7.26 15.74 -1.95
CA GLN A 115 -6.02 16.33 -2.47
C GLN A 115 -5.76 17.74 -1.94
N GLY A 116 -6.75 18.61 -1.97
CA GLY A 116 -6.62 20.00 -1.51
C GLY A 116 -6.49 20.13 0.01
N LYS A 117 -7.05 19.17 0.77
CA LYS A 117 -7.03 19.20 2.24
C LYS A 117 -5.72 18.66 2.84
N TYR A 118 -5.07 17.72 2.16
CA TYR A 118 -3.85 17.05 2.65
C TYR A 118 -2.75 17.08 1.59
N PRO A 119 -2.18 18.24 1.27
CA PRO A 119 -1.21 18.38 0.17
C PRO A 119 0.12 17.64 0.42
N ALA A 120 0.51 17.43 1.68
CA ALA A 120 1.74 16.71 2.05
C ALA A 120 1.55 15.19 2.18
N LEU A 121 0.32 14.67 2.03
CA LEU A 121 0.02 13.25 2.13
C LEU A 121 0.40 12.54 0.83
N THR A 122 1.31 11.58 0.88
CA THR A 122 1.62 10.71 -0.27
C THR A 122 0.45 9.75 -0.52
N ARG A 123 -0.18 9.81 -1.69
CA ARG A 123 -1.38 9.03 -2.06
C ARG A 123 -1.02 7.92 -3.02
N ILE A 124 -1.17 6.68 -2.60
CA ILE A 124 -0.84 5.48 -3.36
C ILE A 124 -2.11 4.63 -3.52
N VAL A 125 -2.41 4.24 -4.76
CA VAL A 125 -3.53 3.34 -5.06
C VAL A 125 -2.99 1.91 -5.18
N MET A 126 -3.62 0.97 -4.47
CA MET A 126 -3.37 -0.47 -4.57
C MET A 126 -4.37 -1.07 -5.56
N THR A 127 -3.90 -1.73 -6.61
CA THR A 127 -4.77 -2.26 -7.67
C THR A 127 -4.29 -3.62 -8.19
N SER A 128 -5.20 -4.43 -8.67
CA SER A 128 -4.85 -5.69 -9.37
C SER A 128 -4.47 -5.47 -10.83
N SER A 129 -4.89 -4.33 -11.42
CA SER A 129 -4.57 -3.99 -12.80
C SER A 129 -4.57 -2.47 -12.99
N PRO A 130 -3.51 -1.89 -13.58
CA PRO A 130 -3.45 -0.46 -13.80
C PRO A 130 -4.41 -0.07 -14.93
N THR A 131 -5.51 0.56 -14.57
CA THR A 131 -6.46 1.13 -15.52
C THR A 131 -5.94 2.43 -16.11
N ARG A 132 -6.53 2.87 -17.23
CA ARG A 132 -6.23 4.18 -17.80
C ARG A 132 -6.50 5.31 -16.79
N GLU A 133 -7.56 5.19 -16.02
CA GLU A 133 -7.92 6.15 -14.97
C GLU A 133 -6.82 6.31 -13.93
N ILE A 134 -6.22 5.21 -13.42
CA ILE A 134 -5.11 5.23 -12.47
C ILE A 134 -3.88 5.91 -13.07
N VAL A 135 -3.55 5.57 -14.32
CA VAL A 135 -2.39 6.15 -15.02
C VAL A 135 -2.58 7.65 -15.23
N ASP A 136 -3.77 8.07 -15.66
CA ASP A 136 -4.11 9.48 -15.86
C ASP A 136 -4.15 10.24 -14.52
N ALA A 137 -4.69 9.64 -13.45
CA ALA A 137 -4.70 10.21 -12.10
C ALA A 137 -3.28 10.48 -11.57
N ARG A 138 -2.34 9.56 -11.83
CA ARG A 138 -0.92 9.77 -11.50
C ARG A 138 -0.32 10.90 -12.32
N ARG A 139 -0.58 10.94 -13.63
CA ARG A 139 -0.07 12.00 -14.52
C ARG A 139 -0.53 13.40 -14.09
N HIS A 140 -1.77 13.51 -13.61
CA HIS A 140 -2.36 14.78 -13.16
C HIS A 140 -2.11 15.10 -11.68
N GLY A 141 -1.35 14.25 -10.96
CA GLY A 141 -1.01 14.46 -9.55
C GLY A 141 -2.17 14.26 -8.58
N VAL A 142 -3.25 13.60 -9.00
CA VAL A 142 -4.35 13.18 -8.10
C VAL A 142 -3.85 12.12 -7.13
N ILE A 143 -3.04 11.19 -7.64
CA ILE A 143 -2.28 10.22 -6.86
C ILE A 143 -0.80 10.40 -7.14
N ASP A 144 0.05 10.03 -6.18
CA ASP A 144 1.49 10.15 -6.31
C ASP A 144 2.10 8.86 -6.90
N GLY A 145 1.46 7.71 -6.64
CA GLY A 145 1.86 6.41 -7.16
C GLY A 145 0.74 5.38 -7.15
N TYR A 146 1.03 4.20 -7.72
CA TYR A 146 0.17 3.03 -7.60
C TYR A 146 1.02 1.75 -7.50
N ILE A 147 0.48 0.74 -6.85
CA ILE A 147 1.15 -0.56 -6.64
C ILE A 147 0.22 -1.67 -7.10
N LEU A 148 0.82 -2.66 -7.78
CA LEU A 148 0.09 -3.88 -8.15
C LEU A 148 -0.05 -4.80 -6.94
N LYS A 149 -1.26 -5.33 -6.73
CA LYS A 149 -1.50 -6.39 -5.76
C LYS A 149 -0.84 -7.71 -6.25
N PRO A 150 -0.29 -8.51 -5.36
CA PRO A 150 -0.30 -8.43 -3.91
C PRO A 150 0.73 -7.42 -3.37
N VAL A 151 0.31 -6.64 -2.37
CA VAL A 151 1.14 -5.59 -1.76
C VAL A 151 1.89 -6.13 -0.55
N SER A 152 3.20 -5.84 -0.46
CA SER A 152 4.03 -6.09 0.72
C SER A 152 4.49 -4.77 1.35
N ALA A 153 4.95 -4.82 2.61
CA ALA A 153 5.55 -3.66 3.25
C ALA A 153 6.73 -3.11 2.43
N ALA A 154 7.56 -4.00 1.86
CA ALA A 154 8.71 -3.62 1.04
C ALA A 154 8.30 -2.81 -0.19
N THR A 155 7.38 -3.34 -1.00
CA THR A 155 6.91 -2.66 -2.23
C THR A 155 6.23 -1.34 -1.92
N LEU A 156 5.45 -1.27 -0.84
CA LEU A 156 4.78 -0.04 -0.44
C LEU A 156 5.79 1.03 0.01
N LEU A 157 6.80 0.65 0.80
CA LEU A 157 7.84 1.57 1.24
C LEU A 157 8.69 2.09 0.08
N GLU A 158 9.02 1.25 -0.90
CA GLU A 158 9.75 1.66 -2.10
C GLU A 158 8.97 2.70 -2.91
N GLU A 159 7.67 2.49 -3.13
CA GLU A 159 6.83 3.44 -3.86
C GLU A 159 6.67 4.76 -3.10
N ILE A 160 6.43 4.73 -1.78
CA ILE A 160 6.40 5.94 -0.94
C ILE A 160 7.69 6.76 -1.10
N ARG A 161 8.85 6.10 -1.10
CA ARG A 161 10.16 6.75 -1.28
C ARG A 161 10.32 7.35 -2.66
N ALA A 162 9.94 6.61 -3.70
CA ALA A 162 10.01 7.08 -5.07
C ALA A 162 9.19 8.35 -5.27
N CYS A 163 7.97 8.37 -4.72
CA CYS A 163 7.09 9.54 -4.77
C CYS A 163 7.71 10.76 -4.07
N ARG A 164 8.23 10.59 -2.84
CA ARG A 164 8.82 11.69 -2.05
C ARG A 164 10.13 12.24 -2.60
N ARG A 165 10.91 11.43 -3.33
CA ARG A 165 12.13 11.92 -4.02
C ARG A 165 11.79 12.81 -5.19
N SER A 166 10.74 12.50 -5.92
CA SER A 166 10.27 13.28 -7.07
C SER A 166 9.77 14.67 -6.67
N GLU A 167 9.25 14.84 -5.45
CA GLU A 167 8.81 16.13 -4.91
C GLU A 167 9.97 17.08 -4.54
N LYS A 168 11.11 16.53 -4.08
CA LYS A 168 12.29 17.31 -3.71
C LYS A 168 13.10 17.85 -4.90
N GLN A 169 12.79 17.40 -6.12
CA GLN A 169 13.48 17.82 -7.35
C GLN A 169 12.69 18.84 -8.18
N LYS A 170 11.51 19.25 -7.72
CA LYS A 170 10.70 20.34 -8.30
C LYS A 170 10.80 21.59 -7.44
#